data_5452a8128511c27cf905a18ef5737205
#
_entry.id   5452a8128511c27cf905a18ef5737205
#
_cell.length_a   1.000
_cell.length_b   1.000
_cell.length_c   1.000
_cell.angle_alpha   90.00
_cell.angle_beta   90.00
_cell.angle_gamma   90.00
#
_symmetry.space_group_name_H-M   'P 1'
#
loop_
_entity.id
_entity.type
_entity.pdbx_description
1 polymer ?
#
loop_
_entity_poly.entity_id
_entity_poly.type
_entity_poly.pdbx_seq_one_letter_code
_entity_poly.pdbx_strand_id
1 'polypeptide(L)'
;NVISTAEEMAYPQSQSPEIAKEIDRLAKENGVSVLGTGINPGFVLDLLVLALTGTCERVDSIKAVRVNDLSPFGKAVMEEQGVGVTKEVFEKGVKEGTIAGHVGFPESIKMITDGIGWNLEKIEQTREAIMSNVYRKSEYAEVLAGNVAGCRQCGYGYVDGEIKIVMEHPQQILPNLEGIKTGDYVTIKGVPNIDLQITPEIPGGIGTIAMCVNSIPHIINARPGLKTMLDIPVPRAIMGDIRDMIEK
;
A
#
# COMPACT_ATOMS: atom_id res chain seq x y z
N ASN A 1 21.38 10.83 -1.85
CA ASN A 1 20.32 9.84 -2.03
C ASN A 1 19.06 10.25 -1.24
N VAL A 2 17.89 9.85 -1.69
CA VAL A 2 16.60 10.20 -1.08
C VAL A 2 15.77 8.93 -0.89
N ILE A 3 15.13 8.80 0.27
CA ILE A 3 14.05 7.83 0.48
C ILE A 3 12.81 8.61 0.89
N SER A 4 11.68 8.34 0.24
CA SER A 4 10.39 8.97 0.49
C SER A 4 9.37 7.92 0.94
N THR A 5 8.49 8.32 1.87
CA THR A 5 7.32 7.52 2.26
C THR A 5 6.01 8.13 1.77
N ALA A 6 6.08 9.10 0.84
CA ALA A 6 4.92 9.55 0.11
C ALA A 6 4.41 8.39 -0.77
N GLU A 7 3.14 8.09 -0.68
CA GLU A 7 2.54 6.86 -1.22
C GLU A 7 2.72 6.75 -2.74
N GLU A 8 2.53 7.85 -3.46
CA GLU A 8 2.70 7.90 -4.92
C GLU A 8 4.15 7.63 -5.36
N MET A 9 5.11 7.90 -4.47
CA MET A 9 6.53 7.68 -4.75
C MET A 9 6.93 6.19 -4.74
N ALA A 10 6.09 5.29 -4.20
CA ALA A 10 6.38 3.85 -4.21
C ALA A 10 6.48 3.29 -5.65
N TYR A 11 5.65 3.82 -6.56
CA TYR A 11 5.70 3.48 -7.99
C TYR A 11 5.19 4.64 -8.86
N PRO A 12 5.90 5.78 -8.94
CA PRO A 12 5.39 7.02 -9.52
C PRO A 12 5.10 6.92 -11.03
N GLN A 13 5.72 5.99 -11.73
CA GLN A 13 5.42 5.72 -13.14
C GLN A 13 3.99 5.23 -13.37
N SER A 14 3.25 4.82 -12.35
CA SER A 14 1.85 4.41 -12.45
C SER A 14 0.93 5.59 -12.78
N GLN A 15 1.03 6.68 -12.03
CA GLN A 15 0.13 7.82 -12.11
C GLN A 15 0.80 9.09 -12.69
N SER A 16 2.11 9.19 -12.56
CA SER A 16 2.89 10.38 -12.91
C SER A 16 4.15 10.04 -13.71
N PRO A 17 4.03 9.36 -14.89
CA PRO A 17 5.18 8.84 -15.63
C PRO A 17 6.17 9.92 -16.07
N GLU A 18 5.69 11.13 -16.38
CA GLU A 18 6.59 12.23 -16.79
C GLU A 18 7.39 12.79 -15.60
N ILE A 19 6.77 12.88 -14.42
CA ILE A 19 7.48 13.26 -13.19
C ILE A 19 8.49 12.17 -12.81
N ALA A 20 8.13 10.90 -12.93
CA ALA A 20 9.04 9.78 -12.69
C ALA A 20 10.27 9.83 -13.60
N LYS A 21 10.09 10.10 -14.90
CA LYS A 21 11.20 10.28 -15.86
C LYS A 21 12.09 11.47 -15.48
N GLU A 22 11.52 12.57 -15.06
CA GLU A 22 12.29 13.77 -14.67
C GLU A 22 13.09 13.53 -13.39
N ILE A 23 12.49 12.84 -12.39
CA ILE A 23 13.21 12.44 -11.16
C ILE A 23 14.38 11.52 -11.53
N ASP A 24 14.14 10.52 -12.38
CA ASP A 24 15.18 9.58 -12.82
C ASP A 24 16.32 10.30 -13.54
N ARG A 25 16.00 11.20 -14.46
CA ARG A 25 16.99 12.01 -15.18
C ARG A 25 17.84 12.84 -14.22
N LEU A 26 17.19 13.63 -13.34
CA LEU A 26 17.89 14.49 -12.39
C LEU A 26 18.75 13.68 -11.41
N ALA A 27 18.25 12.54 -10.93
CA ALA A 27 18.98 11.65 -10.03
C ALA A 27 20.24 11.10 -10.71
N LYS A 28 20.15 10.67 -11.98
CA LYS A 28 21.30 10.20 -12.77
C LYS A 28 22.32 11.29 -13.01
N GLU A 29 21.89 12.50 -13.41
CA GLU A 29 22.78 13.64 -13.65
C GLU A 29 23.56 14.08 -12.41
N ASN A 30 22.94 13.93 -11.23
CA ASN A 30 23.57 14.28 -9.94
C ASN A 30 24.24 13.10 -9.23
N GLY A 31 24.32 11.92 -9.85
CA GLY A 31 24.96 10.75 -9.26
C GLY A 31 24.29 10.24 -7.99
N VAL A 32 22.97 10.45 -7.83
CA VAL A 32 22.21 10.07 -6.64
C VAL A 32 21.08 9.11 -6.98
N SER A 33 20.56 8.41 -5.96
CA SER A 33 19.43 7.50 -6.10
C SER A 33 18.23 8.01 -5.30
N VAL A 34 17.03 7.78 -5.83
CA VAL A 34 15.76 8.16 -5.20
C VAL A 34 14.88 6.93 -5.11
N LEU A 35 14.27 6.67 -3.95
CA LEU A 35 13.38 5.53 -3.70
C LEU A 35 12.12 5.99 -2.99
N GLY A 36 10.97 5.51 -3.44
CA GLY A 36 9.73 5.51 -2.67
C GLY A 36 9.48 4.15 -2.03
N THR A 37 9.09 4.13 -0.76
CA THR A 37 8.77 2.90 -0.01
C THR A 37 7.85 3.19 1.15
N GLY A 38 7.34 2.16 1.77
CA GLY A 38 6.45 2.22 2.92
C GLY A 38 5.89 0.85 3.25
N ILE A 39 4.90 0.81 4.14
CA ILE A 39 4.22 -0.45 4.42
C ILE A 39 3.12 -0.74 3.39
N ASN A 40 2.42 0.30 2.91
CA ASN A 40 1.36 0.19 1.91
C ASN A 40 1.03 1.57 1.30
N PRO A 41 1.47 1.81 0.04
CA PRO A 41 2.26 0.93 -0.82
C PRO A 41 3.73 0.81 -0.39
N GLY A 42 4.41 -0.22 -0.92
CA GLY A 42 5.84 -0.47 -0.73
C GLY A 42 6.18 -1.85 -0.14
N PHE A 43 5.21 -2.53 0.53
CA PHE A 43 5.46 -3.87 1.07
C PHE A 43 4.24 -4.80 1.02
N VAL A 44 3.22 -4.61 1.89
CA VAL A 44 2.23 -5.69 2.17
C VAL A 44 1.33 -6.03 1.00
N LEU A 45 0.93 -5.05 0.17
CA LEU A 45 0.04 -5.27 -0.98
C LEU A 45 0.80 -5.35 -2.32
N ASP A 46 2.13 -5.26 -2.30
CA ASP A 46 2.96 -5.27 -3.50
C ASP A 46 4.25 -6.09 -3.35
N LEU A 47 5.31 -5.62 -2.68
CA LEU A 47 6.59 -6.34 -2.60
C LEU A 47 6.45 -7.73 -1.98
N LEU A 48 5.66 -7.89 -0.91
CA LEU A 48 5.40 -9.18 -0.28
C LEU A 48 4.70 -10.13 -1.26
N VAL A 49 3.71 -9.63 -2.01
CA VAL A 49 3.02 -10.38 -3.06
C VAL A 49 4.03 -10.85 -4.11
N LEU A 50 4.87 -9.94 -4.61
CA LEU A 50 5.91 -10.24 -5.59
C LEU A 50 6.91 -11.27 -5.09
N ALA A 51 7.36 -11.15 -3.83
CA ALA A 51 8.28 -12.12 -3.23
C ALA A 51 7.67 -13.53 -3.19
N LEU A 52 6.37 -13.66 -2.90
CA LEU A 52 5.66 -14.94 -2.92
C LEU A 52 5.54 -15.50 -4.35
N THR A 53 5.29 -14.66 -5.37
CA THR A 53 5.20 -15.13 -6.75
C THR A 53 6.50 -15.77 -7.25
N GLY A 54 7.65 -15.41 -6.67
CA GLY A 54 8.94 -16.01 -6.99
C GLY A 54 9.03 -17.53 -6.70
N THR A 55 8.07 -18.07 -5.96
CA THR A 55 7.94 -19.51 -5.67
C THR A 55 6.91 -20.21 -6.56
N CYS A 56 6.24 -19.46 -7.48
CA CYS A 56 5.23 -19.98 -8.38
C CYS A 56 5.81 -20.25 -9.78
N GLU A 57 5.50 -21.41 -10.35
CA GLU A 57 5.72 -21.72 -11.75
C GLU A 57 4.73 -20.95 -12.64
N ARG A 58 3.50 -20.75 -12.14
CA ARG A 58 2.44 -20.00 -12.82
C ARG A 58 1.60 -19.24 -11.81
N VAL A 59 1.23 -18.02 -12.16
CA VAL A 59 0.27 -17.20 -11.43
C VAL A 59 -0.96 -16.97 -12.30
N ASP A 60 -2.15 -17.30 -11.78
CA ASP A 60 -3.42 -17.14 -12.49
C ASP A 60 -4.17 -15.90 -12.01
N SER A 61 -4.18 -15.64 -10.69
CA SER A 61 -4.74 -14.43 -10.09
C SER A 61 -4.16 -14.17 -8.70
N ILE A 62 -4.26 -12.91 -8.27
CA ILE A 62 -3.75 -12.40 -6.99
C ILE A 62 -4.89 -11.68 -6.26
N LYS A 63 -5.06 -11.98 -4.98
CA LYS A 63 -5.87 -11.18 -4.06
C LYS A 63 -5.00 -10.78 -2.87
N ALA A 64 -4.90 -9.47 -2.62
CA ALA A 64 -4.20 -8.92 -1.46
C ALA A 64 -5.16 -8.07 -0.63
N VAL A 65 -5.22 -8.32 0.68
CA VAL A 65 -6.17 -7.65 1.60
C VAL A 65 -5.41 -7.15 2.82
N ARG A 66 -5.68 -5.91 3.19
CA ARG A 66 -5.18 -5.32 4.42
C ARG A 66 -6.35 -4.77 5.24
N VAL A 67 -6.61 -5.37 6.38
CA VAL A 67 -7.63 -4.92 7.36
C VAL A 67 -6.90 -4.25 8.50
N ASN A 68 -7.03 -2.93 8.65
CA ASN A 68 -6.31 -2.20 9.68
C ASN A 68 -7.19 -1.31 10.56
N ASP A 69 -6.66 -1.02 11.76
CA ASP A 69 -7.24 -0.07 12.68
C ASP A 69 -6.70 1.35 12.38
N LEU A 70 -7.62 2.27 12.09
CA LEU A 70 -7.31 3.69 11.87
C LEU A 70 -7.09 4.48 13.17
N SER A 71 -7.45 3.93 14.32
CA SER A 71 -7.45 4.68 15.60
C SER A 71 -6.12 5.37 15.95
N PRO A 72 -4.93 4.82 15.60
CA PRO A 72 -3.66 5.49 15.86
C PRO A 72 -3.32 6.65 14.91
N PHE A 73 -4.07 6.84 13.82
CA PHE A 73 -3.77 7.86 12.83
C PHE A 73 -4.42 9.20 13.18
N GLY A 74 -3.79 10.30 12.73
CA GLY A 74 -4.21 11.66 13.03
C GLY A 74 -5.51 12.08 12.34
N LYS A 75 -6.01 13.27 12.71
CA LYS A 75 -7.28 13.82 12.26
C LYS A 75 -7.42 13.90 10.73
N ALA A 76 -6.34 14.27 10.03
CA ALA A 76 -6.35 14.38 8.57
C ALA A 76 -6.73 13.03 7.90
N VAL A 77 -6.15 11.92 8.37
CA VAL A 77 -6.48 10.59 7.87
C VAL A 77 -7.94 10.23 8.15
N MET A 78 -8.46 10.61 9.34
CA MET A 78 -9.88 10.39 9.66
C MET A 78 -10.81 11.12 8.68
N GLU A 79 -10.49 12.36 8.32
CA GLU A 79 -11.26 13.17 7.37
C GLU A 79 -11.19 12.56 5.95
N GLU A 80 -10.01 12.16 5.48
CA GLU A 80 -9.81 11.52 4.18
C GLU A 80 -10.53 10.17 4.04
N GLN A 81 -10.75 9.47 5.16
CA GLN A 81 -11.47 8.20 5.23
C GLN A 81 -12.99 8.39 5.52
N GLY A 82 -13.44 9.62 5.72
CA GLY A 82 -14.84 9.94 6.02
C GLY A 82 -15.32 9.42 7.38
N VAL A 83 -14.42 9.30 8.37
CA VAL A 83 -14.78 8.81 9.71
C VAL A 83 -15.68 9.81 10.42
N GLY A 84 -16.78 9.33 11.00
CA GLY A 84 -17.73 10.12 11.79
C GLY A 84 -18.86 10.76 10.99
N VAL A 85 -18.77 10.83 9.65
CA VAL A 85 -19.83 11.44 8.82
C VAL A 85 -21.02 10.48 8.61
N THR A 86 -22.14 10.99 8.10
CA THR A 86 -23.27 10.14 7.68
C THR A 86 -22.95 9.44 6.34
N LYS A 87 -23.71 8.41 6.01
CA LYS A 87 -23.54 7.67 4.74
C LYS A 87 -23.68 8.58 3.52
N GLU A 88 -24.66 9.48 3.53
CA GLU A 88 -24.93 10.43 2.44
C GLU A 88 -23.77 11.41 2.23
N VAL A 89 -23.17 11.90 3.33
CA VAL A 89 -21.99 12.78 3.26
C VAL A 89 -20.78 12.01 2.73
N PHE A 90 -20.60 10.75 3.14
CA PHE A 90 -19.54 9.89 2.63
C PHE A 90 -19.68 9.66 1.11
N GLU A 91 -20.87 9.23 0.66
CA GLU A 91 -21.11 8.96 -0.77
C GLU A 91 -20.92 10.21 -1.63
N LYS A 92 -21.38 11.38 -1.12
CA LYS A 92 -21.15 12.66 -1.76
C LYS A 92 -19.65 12.99 -1.81
N GLY A 93 -18.93 12.83 -0.70
CA GLY A 93 -17.49 13.11 -0.61
C GLY A 93 -16.66 12.24 -1.53
N VAL A 94 -17.00 10.95 -1.67
CA VAL A 94 -16.36 10.05 -2.64
C VAL A 94 -16.59 10.54 -4.07
N LYS A 95 -17.81 10.94 -4.40
CA LYS A 95 -18.16 11.45 -5.74
C LYS A 95 -17.47 12.78 -6.07
N GLU A 96 -17.31 13.65 -5.09
CA GLU A 96 -16.66 14.97 -5.23
C GLU A 96 -15.13 14.91 -5.06
N GLY A 97 -14.57 13.75 -4.66
CA GLY A 97 -13.15 13.56 -4.43
C GLY A 97 -12.62 14.17 -3.11
N THR A 98 -13.52 14.58 -2.19
CA THR A 98 -13.14 15.09 -0.86
C THR A 98 -12.88 13.97 0.16
N ILE A 99 -13.39 12.76 -0.10
CA ILE A 99 -13.04 11.52 0.61
C ILE A 99 -12.19 10.68 -0.33
N ALA A 100 -10.89 10.75 -0.15
CA ALA A 100 -9.90 10.12 -1.01
C ALA A 100 -9.81 8.61 -0.78
N GLY A 101 -10.04 8.16 0.45
CA GLY A 101 -9.74 6.79 0.85
C GLY A 101 -8.22 6.55 0.93
N HIS A 102 -7.80 5.35 0.61
CA HIS A 102 -6.40 4.98 0.55
C HIS A 102 -5.78 5.41 -0.79
N VAL A 103 -4.59 6.00 -0.75
CA VAL A 103 -3.74 6.28 -1.90
C VAL A 103 -2.73 5.13 -2.06
N GLY A 104 -2.46 4.69 -3.31
CA GLY A 104 -1.41 3.70 -3.56
C GLY A 104 -1.84 2.42 -4.29
N PHE A 105 -3.13 2.15 -4.50
CA PHE A 105 -3.57 0.97 -5.23
C PHE A 105 -3.11 0.94 -6.69
N PRO A 106 -3.16 2.05 -7.45
CA PRO A 106 -2.60 2.07 -8.79
C PRO A 106 -1.11 1.77 -8.82
N GLU A 107 -0.37 2.29 -7.83
CA GLU A 107 1.07 2.08 -7.65
C GLU A 107 1.37 0.59 -7.40
N SER A 108 0.69 -0.01 -6.43
CA SER A 108 0.90 -1.42 -6.07
C SER A 108 0.46 -2.38 -7.20
N ILE A 109 -0.70 -2.15 -7.83
CA ILE A 109 -1.19 -2.98 -8.94
C ILE A 109 -0.21 -2.91 -10.12
N LYS A 110 0.22 -1.69 -10.49
CA LYS A 110 1.17 -1.50 -11.59
C LYS A 110 2.52 -2.13 -11.29
N MET A 111 3.04 -1.98 -10.07
CA MET A 111 4.30 -2.60 -9.65
C MET A 111 4.23 -4.14 -9.73
N ILE A 112 3.11 -4.74 -9.29
CA ILE A 112 2.93 -6.20 -9.40
C ILE A 112 2.91 -6.63 -10.86
N THR A 113 2.10 -5.99 -11.70
CA THR A 113 1.97 -6.38 -13.11
C THR A 113 3.29 -6.24 -13.86
N ASP A 114 4.02 -5.16 -13.64
CA ASP A 114 5.35 -4.96 -14.25
C ASP A 114 6.36 -5.99 -13.73
N GLY A 115 6.31 -6.29 -12.41
CA GLY A 115 7.23 -7.22 -11.77
C GLY A 115 7.10 -8.67 -12.25
N ILE A 116 5.89 -9.12 -12.62
CA ILE A 116 5.65 -10.47 -13.13
C ILE A 116 5.45 -10.53 -14.65
N GLY A 117 5.53 -9.38 -15.35
CA GLY A 117 5.42 -9.30 -16.80
C GLY A 117 4.01 -9.37 -17.35
N TRP A 118 2.99 -9.00 -16.56
CA TRP A 118 1.61 -8.90 -17.04
C TRP A 118 1.36 -7.56 -17.72
N ASN A 119 0.58 -7.57 -18.80
CA ASN A 119 0.15 -6.35 -19.48
C ASN A 119 -1.11 -5.79 -18.83
N LEU A 120 -0.93 -4.79 -17.95
CA LEU A 120 -2.04 -4.11 -17.28
C LEU A 120 -2.82 -3.24 -18.28
N GLU A 121 -4.11 -3.54 -18.45
CA GLU A 121 -5.00 -2.83 -19.37
C GLU A 121 -5.69 -1.65 -18.73
N LYS A 122 -6.23 -1.85 -17.52
CA LYS A 122 -6.90 -0.80 -16.73
C LYS A 122 -6.92 -1.14 -15.25
N ILE A 123 -7.15 -0.11 -14.44
CA ILE A 123 -7.43 -0.21 -13.01
C ILE A 123 -8.80 0.39 -12.75
N GLU A 124 -9.63 -0.31 -11.99
CA GLU A 124 -10.87 0.23 -11.45
C GLU A 124 -10.80 0.25 -9.93
N GLN A 125 -11.43 1.23 -9.30
CA GLN A 125 -11.46 1.36 -7.85
C GLN A 125 -12.88 1.65 -7.36
N THR A 126 -13.22 1.09 -6.21
CA THR A 126 -14.48 1.39 -5.50
C THR A 126 -14.18 1.82 -4.07
N ARG A 127 -15.07 2.63 -3.50
CA ARG A 127 -15.01 3.06 -2.10
C ARG A 127 -16.40 2.92 -1.49
N GLU A 128 -16.47 2.22 -0.38
CA GLU A 128 -17.71 1.93 0.34
C GLU A 128 -17.57 2.35 1.80
N ALA A 129 -18.62 2.95 2.35
CA ALA A 129 -18.65 3.31 3.76
C ALA A 129 -18.72 2.06 4.64
N ILE A 130 -17.87 1.97 5.66
CA ILE A 130 -18.02 1.00 6.74
C ILE A 130 -18.87 1.66 7.82
N MET A 131 -20.11 1.20 7.96
CA MET A 131 -21.06 1.75 8.95
C MET A 131 -20.79 1.17 10.33
N SER A 132 -20.89 1.99 11.37
CA SER A 132 -20.78 1.51 12.75
C SER A 132 -22.16 1.21 13.34
N ASN A 133 -22.33 0.03 13.95
CA ASN A 133 -23.55 -0.28 14.72
C ASN A 133 -23.42 0.12 16.20
N VAL A 134 -22.23 0.57 16.62
CA VAL A 134 -21.91 0.94 18.00
C VAL A 134 -21.28 2.33 18.05
N TYR A 135 -21.31 2.96 19.24
CA TYR A 135 -20.53 4.16 19.48
C TYR A 135 -19.04 3.82 19.54
N ARG A 136 -18.20 4.63 18.86
CA ARG A 136 -16.74 4.50 18.88
C ARG A 136 -16.11 5.85 19.20
N LYS A 137 -15.02 5.82 19.97
CA LYS A 137 -14.23 7.01 20.27
C LYS A 137 -12.75 6.66 20.34
N SER A 138 -11.95 7.30 19.49
CA SER A 138 -10.49 7.32 19.52
C SER A 138 -9.98 8.68 19.98
N GLU A 139 -8.69 8.88 19.97
CA GLU A 139 -8.06 10.18 20.27
C GLU A 139 -8.50 11.28 19.27
N TYR A 140 -8.66 10.89 17.99
CA TYR A 140 -8.85 11.85 16.89
C TYR A 140 -10.24 11.82 16.26
N ALA A 141 -11.10 10.88 16.63
CA ALA A 141 -12.42 10.76 16.04
C ALA A 141 -13.47 10.20 16.99
N GLU A 142 -14.71 10.60 16.77
CA GLU A 142 -15.90 10.10 17.44
C GLU A 142 -16.93 9.68 16.40
N VAL A 143 -17.48 8.47 16.54
CA VAL A 143 -18.43 7.88 15.60
C VAL A 143 -19.67 7.43 16.37
N LEU A 144 -20.82 8.01 16.04
CA LEU A 144 -22.12 7.57 16.57
C LEU A 144 -22.56 6.29 15.84
N ALA A 145 -23.35 5.47 16.51
CA ALA A 145 -24.03 4.35 15.85
C ALA A 145 -24.86 4.87 14.66
N GLY A 146 -24.73 4.22 13.51
CA GLY A 146 -25.34 4.66 12.25
C GLY A 146 -24.46 5.58 11.39
N ASN A 147 -23.32 6.05 11.90
CA ASN A 147 -22.35 6.83 11.14
C ASN A 147 -21.19 5.97 10.60
N VAL A 148 -20.38 6.55 9.73
CA VAL A 148 -19.25 5.92 9.06
C VAL A 148 -18.08 5.74 10.02
N ALA A 149 -17.63 4.51 10.19
CA ALA A 149 -16.45 4.16 10.99
C ALA A 149 -15.16 4.19 10.18
N GLY A 150 -15.26 4.17 8.86
CA GLY A 150 -14.14 4.12 7.94
C GLY A 150 -14.56 3.80 6.52
N CYS A 151 -13.57 3.46 5.69
CA CYS A 151 -13.74 3.19 4.26
C CYS A 151 -13.24 1.78 3.91
N ARG A 152 -14.03 1.03 3.13
CA ARG A 152 -13.56 -0.14 2.41
C ARG A 152 -13.26 0.27 0.98
N GLN A 153 -12.00 0.27 0.63
CA GLN A 153 -11.58 0.49 -0.75
C GLN A 153 -11.21 -0.81 -1.42
N CYS A 154 -11.61 -0.97 -2.68
CA CYS A 154 -11.18 -2.07 -3.53
C CYS A 154 -10.52 -1.53 -4.80
N GLY A 155 -9.48 -2.23 -5.27
CA GLY A 155 -8.80 -2.00 -6.54
C GLY A 155 -8.80 -3.26 -7.37
N TYR A 156 -9.04 -3.12 -8.67
CA TYR A 156 -9.13 -4.22 -9.62
C TYR A 156 -8.19 -3.96 -10.79
N GLY A 157 -7.19 -4.82 -10.96
CA GLY A 157 -6.28 -4.81 -12.10
C GLY A 157 -6.74 -5.79 -13.17
N TYR A 158 -6.92 -5.29 -14.40
CA TYR A 158 -7.37 -6.08 -15.55
C TYR A 158 -6.18 -6.44 -16.44
N VAL A 159 -6.09 -7.72 -16.78
CA VAL A 159 -5.10 -8.32 -17.68
C VAL A 159 -5.83 -9.33 -18.56
N ASP A 160 -5.61 -9.29 -19.87
CA ASP A 160 -6.27 -10.14 -20.87
C ASP A 160 -7.81 -10.10 -20.76
N GLY A 161 -8.39 -8.93 -20.49
CA GLY A 161 -9.83 -8.72 -20.35
C GLY A 161 -10.44 -9.22 -19.04
N GLU A 162 -9.66 -9.81 -18.12
CA GLU A 162 -10.10 -10.39 -16.86
C GLU A 162 -9.52 -9.66 -15.66
N ILE A 163 -10.21 -9.69 -14.52
CA ILE A 163 -9.66 -9.22 -13.23
C ILE A 163 -8.67 -10.26 -12.73
N LYS A 164 -7.37 -9.95 -12.83
CA LYS A 164 -6.29 -10.81 -12.32
C LYS A 164 -5.76 -10.35 -10.96
N ILE A 165 -5.91 -9.08 -10.61
CA ILE A 165 -5.50 -8.54 -9.31
C ILE A 165 -6.72 -7.93 -8.62
N VAL A 166 -6.92 -8.32 -7.37
CA VAL A 166 -7.90 -7.70 -6.46
C VAL A 166 -7.15 -7.23 -5.23
N MET A 167 -7.25 -5.94 -4.92
CA MET A 167 -6.80 -5.37 -3.66
C MET A 167 -7.98 -4.89 -2.84
N GLU A 168 -7.98 -5.20 -1.54
CA GLU A 168 -9.01 -4.74 -0.60
C GLU A 168 -8.35 -4.11 0.62
N HIS A 169 -8.83 -2.94 1.03
CA HIS A 169 -8.33 -2.26 2.22
C HIS A 169 -9.48 -1.71 3.05
N PRO A 170 -10.17 -2.56 3.84
CA PRO A 170 -11.09 -2.09 4.87
C PRO A 170 -10.30 -1.44 6.01
N GLN A 171 -10.53 -0.15 6.20
CA GLN A 171 -9.90 0.69 7.22
C GLN A 171 -10.97 1.32 8.08
N GLN A 172 -10.92 1.16 9.39
CA GLN A 172 -11.89 1.73 10.30
C GLN A 172 -11.32 1.95 11.69
N ILE A 173 -11.89 2.84 12.47
CA ILE A 173 -11.48 2.99 13.87
C ILE A 173 -12.07 1.90 14.75
N LEU A 174 -11.30 1.39 15.71
CA LEU A 174 -11.72 0.42 16.73
C LEU A 174 -12.51 -0.78 16.16
N PRO A 175 -11.98 -1.48 15.13
CA PRO A 175 -12.69 -2.59 14.48
C PRO A 175 -13.08 -3.71 15.46
N ASN A 176 -12.31 -3.89 16.52
CA ASN A 176 -12.52 -4.90 17.56
C ASN A 176 -13.85 -4.75 18.31
N LEU A 177 -14.45 -3.53 18.37
CA LEU A 177 -15.75 -3.31 18.99
C LEU A 177 -16.89 -4.05 18.27
N GLU A 178 -16.70 -4.41 17.03
CA GLU A 178 -17.64 -5.23 16.23
C GLU A 178 -17.04 -6.58 15.83
N GLY A 179 -16.04 -7.04 16.56
CA GLY A 179 -15.45 -8.38 16.38
C GLY A 179 -14.59 -8.54 15.13
N ILE A 180 -14.27 -7.43 14.45
CA ILE A 180 -13.40 -7.45 13.27
C ILE A 180 -11.95 -7.59 13.71
N LYS A 181 -11.27 -8.61 13.18
CA LYS A 181 -9.84 -8.83 13.39
C LYS A 181 -9.06 -8.12 12.29
N THR A 182 -7.99 -7.47 12.68
CA THR A 182 -7.03 -6.85 11.75
C THR A 182 -6.06 -7.90 11.23
N GLY A 183 -5.52 -7.65 10.03
CA GLY A 183 -4.58 -8.58 9.39
C GLY A 183 -4.22 -8.18 7.96
N ASP A 184 -3.12 -8.76 7.49
CA ASP A 184 -2.66 -8.69 6.11
C ASP A 184 -2.77 -10.09 5.49
N TYR A 185 -3.39 -10.20 4.32
CA TYR A 185 -3.69 -11.48 3.67
C TYR A 185 -3.28 -11.43 2.20
N VAL A 186 -2.63 -12.49 1.73
CA VAL A 186 -2.29 -12.64 0.32
C VAL A 186 -2.71 -14.03 -0.15
N THR A 187 -3.57 -14.08 -1.16
CA THR A 187 -3.96 -15.31 -1.84
C THR A 187 -3.47 -15.25 -3.29
N ILE A 188 -2.65 -16.20 -3.68
CA ILE A 188 -2.21 -16.38 -5.07
C ILE A 188 -2.81 -17.69 -5.57
N LYS A 189 -3.60 -17.62 -6.64
CA LYS A 189 -4.01 -18.78 -7.40
C LYS A 189 -3.01 -19.03 -8.51
N GLY A 190 -2.53 -20.27 -8.62
CA GLY A 190 -1.47 -20.61 -9.56
C GLY A 190 -0.88 -21.99 -9.30
N VAL A 191 0.38 -22.17 -9.60
CA VAL A 191 1.12 -23.41 -9.34
C VAL A 191 2.42 -23.06 -8.59
N PRO A 192 2.50 -23.33 -7.27
CA PRO A 192 1.40 -23.75 -6.38
C PRO A 192 0.44 -22.60 -6.04
N ASN A 193 -0.71 -22.94 -5.42
CA ASN A 193 -1.53 -21.94 -4.73
C ASN A 193 -0.83 -21.51 -3.43
N ILE A 194 -0.97 -20.24 -3.08
CA ILE A 194 -0.43 -19.68 -1.83
C ILE A 194 -1.53 -18.92 -1.10
N ASP A 195 -1.64 -19.17 0.20
CA ASP A 195 -2.44 -18.39 1.13
C ASP A 195 -1.55 -17.98 2.31
N LEU A 196 -1.30 -16.67 2.42
CA LEU A 196 -0.53 -16.08 3.52
C LEU A 196 -1.47 -15.25 4.40
N GLN A 197 -1.26 -15.34 5.71
CA GLN A 197 -1.96 -14.54 6.70
C GLN A 197 -0.96 -14.01 7.73
N ILE A 198 -1.03 -12.70 8.01
CA ILE A 198 -0.33 -12.03 9.10
C ILE A 198 -1.39 -11.43 10.02
N THR A 199 -1.46 -11.87 11.27
CA THR A 199 -2.44 -11.40 12.26
C THR A 199 -1.80 -11.17 13.62
N PRO A 200 -2.05 -10.00 14.25
CA PRO A 200 -2.69 -8.81 13.68
C PRO A 200 -1.91 -8.27 12.49
N GLU A 201 -2.44 -7.24 11.83
CA GLU A 201 -1.75 -6.57 10.74
C GLU A 201 -0.41 -5.96 11.17
N ILE A 202 0.50 -5.77 10.25
CA ILE A 202 1.72 -5.02 10.52
C ILE A 202 1.33 -3.55 10.79
N PRO A 203 1.61 -2.99 11.99
CA PRO A 203 1.21 -1.62 12.31
C PRO A 203 1.79 -0.62 11.32
N GLY A 204 0.92 0.20 10.70
CA GLY A 204 1.27 1.06 9.57
C GLY A 204 2.46 1.99 9.85
N GLY A 205 2.43 2.73 10.96
CA GLY A 205 3.52 3.64 11.33
C GLY A 205 4.85 2.92 11.57
N ILE A 206 4.83 1.81 12.32
CA ILE A 206 6.05 1.02 12.61
C ILE A 206 6.61 0.42 11.31
N GLY A 207 5.75 -0.20 10.50
CA GLY A 207 6.16 -0.84 9.25
C GLY A 207 6.74 0.15 8.25
N THR A 208 6.14 1.33 8.10
CA THR A 208 6.64 2.39 7.20
C THR A 208 8.02 2.89 7.63
N ILE A 209 8.21 3.16 8.92
CA ILE A 209 9.52 3.57 9.45
C ILE A 209 10.56 2.46 9.23
N ALA A 210 10.21 1.21 9.52
CA ALA A 210 11.10 0.07 9.34
C ALA A 210 11.50 -0.11 7.87
N MET A 211 10.56 -0.05 6.93
CA MET A 211 10.84 -0.14 5.50
C MET A 211 11.78 0.97 5.03
N CYS A 212 11.52 2.21 5.46
CA CYS A 212 12.38 3.35 5.15
C CYS A 212 13.82 3.14 5.67
N VAL A 213 13.98 2.85 6.96
CA VAL A 213 15.29 2.71 7.60
C VAL A 213 16.06 1.50 7.05
N ASN A 214 15.40 0.35 6.90
CA ASN A 214 16.04 -0.86 6.39
C ASN A 214 16.41 -0.78 4.89
N SER A 215 15.84 0.19 4.15
CA SER A 215 16.21 0.44 2.75
C SER A 215 17.41 1.36 2.59
N ILE A 216 17.89 2.05 3.65
CA ILE A 216 18.99 3.01 3.55
C ILE A 216 20.25 2.44 2.92
N PRO A 217 20.80 1.29 3.34
CA PRO A 217 22.03 0.77 2.72
C PRO A 217 21.79 0.37 1.26
N HIS A 218 20.60 -0.15 0.94
CA HIS A 218 20.27 -0.53 -0.43
C HIS A 218 20.24 0.66 -1.39
N ILE A 219 19.69 1.81 -0.94
CA ILE A 219 19.64 3.00 -1.79
C ILE A 219 20.99 3.72 -1.88
N ILE A 220 21.84 3.58 -0.87
CA ILE A 220 23.22 4.07 -0.92
C ILE A 220 24.04 3.29 -1.93
N ASN A 221 23.90 1.95 -1.96
CA ASN A 221 24.60 1.05 -2.87
C ASN A 221 24.00 1.01 -4.26
N ALA A 222 22.79 1.54 -4.46
CA ALA A 222 22.10 1.51 -5.75
C ALA A 222 22.78 2.41 -6.78
N ARG A 223 22.72 1.99 -8.06
CA ARG A 223 23.12 2.89 -9.17
C ARG A 223 22.23 4.12 -9.19
N PRO A 224 22.76 5.30 -9.59
CA PRO A 224 21.99 6.52 -9.70
C PRO A 224 20.69 6.35 -10.51
N GLY A 225 19.68 7.13 -10.15
CA GLY A 225 18.37 7.15 -10.78
C GLY A 225 17.22 6.90 -9.82
N LEU A 226 16.00 6.98 -10.34
CA LEU A 226 14.79 6.57 -9.63
C LEU A 226 14.78 5.05 -9.48
N LYS A 227 14.53 4.60 -8.26
CA LYS A 227 14.43 3.19 -7.89
C LYS A 227 13.05 2.91 -7.33
N THR A 228 12.62 1.68 -7.51
CA THR A 228 11.42 1.10 -6.92
C THR A 228 11.79 -0.11 -6.08
N MET A 229 10.83 -0.69 -5.39
CA MET A 229 11.06 -1.93 -4.64
C MET A 229 11.39 -3.13 -5.54
N LEU A 230 11.24 -3.00 -6.88
CA LEU A 230 11.71 -4.00 -7.87
C LEU A 230 13.22 -3.91 -8.16
N ASP A 231 13.85 -2.77 -7.87
CA ASP A 231 15.23 -2.47 -8.28
C ASP A 231 16.25 -2.70 -7.16
N ILE A 232 15.80 -2.92 -5.95
CA ILE A 232 16.65 -3.10 -4.77
C ILE A 232 16.41 -4.48 -4.14
N PRO A 233 17.39 -5.03 -3.39
CA PRO A 233 17.18 -6.24 -2.60
C PRO A 233 16.02 -6.04 -1.60
N VAL A 234 15.26 -7.12 -1.33
CA VAL A 234 14.19 -7.08 -0.31
C VAL A 234 14.78 -6.62 1.02
N PRO A 235 14.28 -5.51 1.60
CA PRO A 235 14.79 -5.01 2.87
C PRO A 235 14.60 -6.03 4.00
N ARG A 236 15.57 -6.08 4.90
CA ARG A 236 15.54 -6.91 6.11
C ARG A 236 15.97 -6.10 7.32
N ALA A 237 15.51 -6.50 8.49
CA ALA A 237 15.88 -5.83 9.73
C ALA A 237 17.42 -5.78 9.91
N ILE A 238 17.93 -4.60 10.20
CA ILE A 238 19.35 -4.35 10.43
C ILE A 238 19.57 -4.32 11.93
N MET A 239 20.10 -5.41 12.48
CA MET A 239 20.34 -5.56 13.93
C MET A 239 21.77 -5.20 14.34
N GLY A 240 22.63 -4.90 13.36
CA GLY A 240 24.03 -4.48 13.56
C GLY A 240 24.26 -3.05 13.10
N ASP A 241 25.53 -2.73 12.83
CA ASP A 241 25.90 -1.41 12.30
C ASP A 241 25.53 -1.34 10.81
N ILE A 242 24.66 -0.38 10.47
CA ILE A 242 24.22 -0.15 9.09
C ILE A 242 25.38 0.16 8.13
N ARG A 243 26.47 0.75 8.65
CA ARG A 243 27.66 1.10 7.86
C ARG A 243 28.36 -0.12 7.29
N ASP A 244 28.22 -1.29 7.94
CA ASP A 244 28.82 -2.54 7.46
C ASP A 244 28.13 -3.09 6.20
N MET A 245 26.96 -2.55 5.87
CA MET A 245 26.19 -2.92 4.66
C MET A 245 26.44 -1.98 3.49
N ILE A 246 27.23 -0.93 3.67
CA ILE A 246 27.53 0.05 2.62
C ILE A 246 28.77 -0.43 1.85
N GLU A 247 28.61 -0.62 0.54
CA GLU A 247 29.70 -0.97 -0.37
C GLU A 247 30.69 0.23 -0.49
N LYS A 248 31.99 -0.09 -0.47
CA LYS A 248 33.07 0.91 -0.57
C LYS A 248 33.41 1.20 -2.01
#